data_7b635e37bb775e7b54e61f5afb913e58
#
_entry.id   7b635e37bb775e7b54e61f5afb913e58
#
_cell.length_a   1.000
_cell.length_b   1.000
_cell.length_c   1.000
_cell.angle_alpha   90.00
_cell.angle_beta   90.00
_cell.angle_gamma   90.00
#
_symmetry.space_group_name_H-M   'P 1'
#
loop_
_entity.id
_entity.type
_entity.pdbx_description
1 polymer ?
#
loop_
_entity_poly.entity_id
_entity_poly.type
_entity_poly.pdbx_seq_one_letter_code
_entity_poly.pdbx_strand_id
1 'polypeptide(L)'
;MQKPWQSGHDIQSQVLLPVGALLNTGFGLPRLNRDRNCQWKSSFRPSSAVILTVLAVFLLSLFVPAAAEAATSTLRLEIFASILPQKFFIEKLVGDLANVEVMVGPGMSPHTYEPLPQQMSRISRARLFFTIGVPFEKTLEKKLQAVCPDLKIVATNHNVEYRMMESSDQTHVHSESCTHGHGEPDPHIWLDPHQVMVQAVNIAEALKENMPDHRSQIEARLASFTIELQQLSDELAGILEPVKGQTMLVFHPAFGYFADRFGLKQLAVEIEGKEPGPRQLAELIRKCRKENIHLIFVQQQFPVAAANTVAEAINGAVVPIDPLAEDYFNNLRYIAAAVSKGLTKK
;
A
#
# COMPACT_ATOMS: atom_id res chain seq x y z
N MET A 1 -31.90 13.92 1.73
CA MET A 1 -31.94 13.28 0.40
C MET A 1 -30.61 13.54 -0.27
N GLN A 2 -29.64 12.65 -0.09
CA GLN A 2 -28.30 12.74 -0.65
C GLN A 2 -28.29 11.94 -1.96
N LYS A 3 -27.90 12.59 -3.04
CA LYS A 3 -27.68 11.92 -4.33
C LYS A 3 -26.29 11.25 -4.33
N PRO A 4 -26.15 10.02 -4.85
CA PRO A 4 -24.86 9.37 -4.98
C PRO A 4 -24.08 9.97 -6.16
N TRP A 5 -22.76 10.02 -5.99
CA TRP A 5 -21.79 10.36 -7.03
C TRP A 5 -21.85 9.32 -8.15
N GLN A 6 -22.21 9.74 -9.35
CA GLN A 6 -22.05 8.95 -10.56
C GLN A 6 -20.63 9.12 -11.08
N SER A 7 -19.90 8.03 -11.10
CA SER A 7 -18.68 7.85 -11.90
C SER A 7 -19.08 7.81 -13.37
N GLY A 8 -18.57 8.70 -14.17
CA GLY A 8 -18.73 8.70 -15.61
C GLY A 8 -17.63 9.49 -16.26
N HIS A 9 -16.71 8.82 -16.89
CA HIS A 9 -16.39 9.06 -18.30
C HIS A 9 -15.36 8.04 -18.78
N ASP A 10 -15.87 7.07 -19.50
CA ASP A 10 -15.16 6.32 -20.55
C ASP A 10 -14.46 7.29 -21.51
N ILE A 11 -13.16 7.12 -21.66
CA ILE A 11 -12.45 7.57 -22.85
C ILE A 11 -11.81 6.34 -23.48
N GLN A 12 -12.64 5.57 -24.20
CA GLN A 12 -12.17 4.75 -25.30
C GLN A 12 -12.29 5.57 -26.58
N SER A 13 -11.19 6.07 -27.10
CA SER A 13 -11.04 6.50 -28.49
C SER A 13 -9.91 5.69 -29.12
N GLN A 14 -10.30 4.63 -29.81
CA GLN A 14 -10.06 4.44 -31.25
C GLN A 14 -8.64 4.75 -31.73
N VAL A 15 -7.83 3.69 -31.90
CA VAL A 15 -6.88 3.62 -33.01
C VAL A 15 -7.14 2.33 -33.74
N LEU A 16 -7.98 2.44 -34.79
CA LEU A 16 -8.08 1.49 -35.88
C LEU A 16 -7.00 1.84 -36.88
N LEU A 17 -6.07 0.95 -37.14
CA LEU A 17 -5.26 0.95 -38.36
C LEU A 17 -5.63 -0.29 -39.17
N PRO A 18 -5.81 -0.14 -40.48
CA PRO A 18 -6.25 -1.21 -41.34
C PRO A 18 -5.07 -2.06 -41.81
N VAL A 19 -5.18 -3.39 -41.60
CA VAL A 19 -4.33 -4.36 -42.30
C VAL A 19 -5.10 -4.85 -43.50
N GLY A 20 -4.83 -4.24 -44.62
CA GLY A 20 -5.29 -4.71 -45.94
C GLY A 20 -4.13 -4.80 -46.88
N ALA A 21 -4.11 -5.90 -47.60
CA ALA A 21 -3.45 -6.17 -48.88
C ALA A 21 -1.94 -6.49 -48.90
N LEU A 22 -1.70 -7.66 -49.33
CA LEU A 22 -0.71 -8.21 -50.29
C LEU A 22 -0.34 -9.63 -49.81
N LEU A 23 -0.47 -10.74 -50.54
CA LEU A 23 -0.05 -11.03 -51.91
C LEU A 23 -0.74 -12.28 -52.39
N ASN A 24 -1.27 -12.16 -53.58
CA ASN A 24 -1.70 -13.24 -54.44
C ASN A 24 -0.45 -13.76 -55.20
N THR A 25 0.07 -14.93 -54.85
CA THR A 25 1.00 -15.68 -55.70
C THR A 25 0.48 -17.09 -55.85
N GLY A 26 -0.02 -17.33 -57.07
CA GLY A 26 -0.48 -18.64 -57.47
C GLY A 26 0.68 -19.64 -57.54
N PHE A 27 0.47 -20.79 -56.95
CA PHE A 27 1.18 -22.02 -57.27
C PHE A 27 0.13 -23.06 -57.65
N GLY A 28 0.16 -23.43 -58.97
CA GLY A 28 -0.70 -24.44 -59.57
C GLY A 28 -0.45 -25.82 -58.97
N LEU A 29 -1.52 -26.44 -58.52
CA LEU A 29 -1.51 -27.86 -58.18
C LEU A 29 -1.67 -28.68 -59.45
N PRO A 30 -0.86 -29.72 -59.71
CA PRO A 30 -1.04 -30.62 -60.83
C PRO A 30 -2.26 -31.52 -60.61
N ARG A 31 -3.13 -31.62 -61.63
CA ARG A 31 -4.25 -32.58 -61.71
C ARG A 31 -3.67 -33.98 -61.67
N LEU A 32 -3.92 -34.74 -60.63
CA LEU A 32 -3.71 -36.17 -60.60
C LEU A 32 -4.88 -36.90 -61.32
N ASN A 33 -4.49 -37.59 -62.36
CA ASN A 33 -5.29 -38.41 -63.24
C ASN A 33 -5.88 -39.59 -62.41
N ARG A 34 -7.18 -39.74 -62.55
CA ARG A 34 -7.98 -40.82 -61.98
C ARG A 34 -7.93 -41.93 -63.02
N ASP A 35 -7.17 -43.00 -62.74
CA ASP A 35 -7.41 -44.36 -63.23
C ASP A 35 -6.20 -45.23 -62.91
N ARG A 36 -6.34 -46.07 -61.88
CA ARG A 36 -5.87 -47.46 -61.87
C ARG A 36 -6.36 -48.19 -60.63
N ASN A 37 -7.27 -49.11 -60.86
CA ASN A 37 -7.63 -50.17 -59.94
C ASN A 37 -6.37 -50.96 -59.53
N CYS A 38 -5.97 -50.86 -58.29
CA CYS A 38 -5.07 -51.82 -57.62
C CYS A 38 -5.81 -52.46 -56.47
N GLN A 39 -6.36 -53.62 -56.72
CA GLN A 39 -6.86 -54.52 -55.68
C GLN A 39 -5.68 -55.07 -54.92
N TRP A 40 -5.47 -54.48 -53.75
CA TRP A 40 -4.64 -55.10 -52.70
C TRP A 40 -5.53 -55.91 -51.78
N LYS A 41 -5.66 -57.21 -52.04
CA LYS A 41 -6.14 -58.18 -51.04
C LYS A 41 -4.97 -58.48 -50.11
N SER A 42 -4.82 -57.72 -49.06
CA SER A 42 -3.97 -58.10 -47.91
C SER A 42 -4.85 -58.76 -46.84
N SER A 43 -4.91 -60.07 -46.90
CA SER A 43 -5.45 -60.87 -45.82
C SER A 43 -4.42 -60.92 -44.66
N PHE A 44 -4.32 -59.83 -43.95
CA PHE A 44 -3.61 -59.82 -42.66
C PHE A 44 -4.65 -60.14 -41.57
N ARG A 45 -4.76 -61.41 -41.19
CA ARG A 45 -5.45 -61.80 -39.98
C ARG A 45 -4.41 -61.71 -38.84
N PRO A 46 -4.51 -60.73 -37.93
CA PRO A 46 -3.65 -60.73 -36.77
C PRO A 46 -3.94 -61.96 -35.94
N SER A 47 -2.92 -62.70 -35.55
CA SER A 47 -3.07 -63.86 -34.70
C SER A 47 -3.67 -63.41 -33.37
N SER A 48 -4.50 -64.26 -32.77
CA SER A 48 -5.16 -63.95 -31.48
C SER A 48 -4.16 -63.58 -30.37
N ALA A 49 -2.91 -64.01 -30.50
CA ALA A 49 -1.81 -63.65 -29.61
C ALA A 49 -1.44 -62.15 -29.69
N VAL A 50 -1.45 -61.54 -30.89
CA VAL A 50 -1.11 -60.12 -31.07
C VAL A 50 -2.20 -59.22 -30.51
N ILE A 51 -3.47 -59.63 -30.67
CA ILE A 51 -4.61 -58.87 -30.11
C ILE A 51 -4.58 -58.90 -28.58
N LEU A 52 -4.26 -60.06 -27.99
CA LEU A 52 -4.16 -60.21 -26.54
C LEU A 52 -3.00 -59.39 -25.96
N THR A 53 -1.86 -59.31 -26.65
CA THR A 53 -0.70 -58.50 -26.21
C THR A 53 -0.97 -57.00 -26.25
N VAL A 54 -1.65 -56.53 -27.32
CA VAL A 54 -2.02 -55.13 -27.44
C VAL A 54 -3.07 -54.72 -26.41
N LEU A 55 -4.05 -55.59 -26.14
CA LEU A 55 -5.03 -55.36 -25.05
C LEU A 55 -4.38 -55.35 -23.65
N ALA A 56 -3.41 -56.26 -23.41
CA ALA A 56 -2.71 -56.29 -22.11
C ALA A 56 -1.84 -55.02 -21.90
N VAL A 57 -1.20 -54.52 -22.93
CA VAL A 57 -0.42 -53.27 -22.86
C VAL A 57 -1.34 -52.06 -22.67
N PHE A 58 -2.53 -52.07 -23.34
CA PHE A 58 -3.51 -50.99 -23.14
C PHE A 58 -4.19 -51.01 -21.78
N LEU A 59 -4.42 -52.17 -21.21
CA LEU A 59 -4.92 -52.31 -19.81
C LEU A 59 -3.87 -51.95 -18.76
N LEU A 60 -2.59 -52.18 -19.06
CA LEU A 60 -1.49 -51.80 -18.13
C LEU A 60 -1.25 -50.26 -18.14
N SER A 61 -1.54 -49.58 -19.25
CA SER A 61 -1.44 -48.12 -19.36
C SER A 61 -2.60 -47.38 -18.65
N LEU A 62 -3.70 -48.03 -18.33
CA LEU A 62 -4.80 -47.48 -17.53
C LEU A 62 -4.55 -47.53 -16.02
N PHE A 63 -3.48 -48.21 -15.61
CA PHE A 63 -3.02 -48.25 -14.21
C PHE A 63 -1.80 -47.37 -13.97
N VAL A 64 -1.73 -46.19 -14.62
CA VAL A 64 -0.88 -45.10 -14.12
C VAL A 64 -1.59 -44.58 -12.88
N PRO A 65 -1.06 -44.81 -11.64
CA PRO A 65 -1.62 -44.11 -10.52
C PRO A 65 -1.50 -42.63 -10.87
N ALA A 66 -2.63 -41.93 -11.02
CA ALA A 66 -2.64 -40.50 -10.93
C ALA A 66 -1.99 -40.21 -9.58
N ALA A 67 -0.71 -39.87 -9.60
CA ALA A 67 -0.08 -39.21 -8.47
C ALA A 67 -0.96 -37.97 -8.27
N ALA A 68 -1.97 -38.10 -7.41
CA ALA A 68 -2.66 -36.98 -6.85
C ALA A 68 -1.51 -36.17 -6.23
N GLU A 69 -1.06 -35.15 -6.93
CA GLU A 69 -0.44 -34.02 -6.26
C GLU A 69 -1.47 -33.60 -5.23
N ALA A 70 -1.32 -34.19 -4.04
CA ALA A 70 -1.91 -33.64 -2.84
C ALA A 70 -1.32 -32.22 -2.82
N ALA A 71 -2.12 -31.28 -3.32
CA ALA A 71 -1.90 -29.88 -3.07
C ALA A 71 -1.86 -29.80 -1.54
N THR A 72 -0.67 -29.90 -0.98
CA THR A 72 -0.41 -29.51 0.38
C THR A 72 -0.81 -28.05 0.37
N SER A 73 -2.05 -27.78 0.75
CA SER A 73 -2.48 -26.45 1.18
C SER A 73 -1.57 -26.13 2.35
N THR A 74 -0.37 -25.63 2.04
CA THR A 74 0.48 -25.02 3.03
C THR A 74 -0.36 -23.90 3.59
N LEU A 75 -0.87 -24.09 4.82
CA LEU A 75 -1.58 -23.09 5.56
C LEU A 75 -0.66 -21.87 5.58
N ARG A 76 -0.99 -20.88 4.73
CA ARG A 76 -0.22 -19.65 4.69
C ARG A 76 -0.30 -18.99 6.06
N LEU A 77 0.80 -18.39 6.47
CA LEU A 77 0.84 -17.67 7.73
C LEU A 77 -0.13 -16.48 7.66
N GLU A 78 -0.98 -16.34 8.66
CA GLU A 78 -1.88 -15.19 8.78
C GLU A 78 -1.16 -14.08 9.55
N ILE A 79 -1.08 -12.90 8.94
CA ILE A 79 -0.40 -11.71 9.46
C ILE A 79 -1.40 -10.55 9.46
N PHE A 80 -1.35 -9.72 10.52
CA PHE A 80 -2.08 -8.47 10.56
C PHE A 80 -1.13 -7.27 10.59
N ALA A 81 -1.51 -6.24 9.86
CA ALA A 81 -0.92 -4.91 9.90
C ALA A 81 -1.89 -3.93 10.58
N SER A 82 -1.39 -2.86 11.17
CA SER A 82 -2.23 -1.81 11.75
C SER A 82 -2.90 -0.95 10.68
N ILE A 83 -2.14 -0.54 9.65
CA ILE A 83 -2.58 0.38 8.60
C ILE A 83 -2.20 -0.11 7.21
N LEU A 84 -2.86 0.42 6.18
CA LEU A 84 -2.65 0.01 4.78
C LEU A 84 -1.21 0.20 4.28
N PRO A 85 -0.51 1.33 4.54
CA PRO A 85 0.89 1.44 4.16
C PRO A 85 1.77 0.34 4.77
N GLN A 86 1.55 -0.01 6.04
CA GLN A 86 2.29 -1.07 6.71
C GLN A 86 1.99 -2.46 6.10
N LYS A 87 0.73 -2.72 5.70
CA LYS A 87 0.37 -3.92 4.94
C LYS A 87 1.21 -4.03 3.67
N PHE A 88 1.32 -2.95 2.90
CA PHE A 88 2.15 -2.91 1.70
C PHE A 88 3.63 -3.25 2.01
N PHE A 89 4.21 -2.73 3.09
CA PHE A 89 5.59 -3.04 3.48
C PHE A 89 5.78 -4.52 3.80
N ILE A 90 4.83 -5.11 4.53
CA ILE A 90 4.85 -6.54 4.87
C ILE A 90 4.74 -7.38 3.60
N GLU A 91 3.82 -7.05 2.70
CA GLU A 91 3.62 -7.76 1.43
C GLU A 91 4.85 -7.70 0.52
N LYS A 92 5.58 -6.58 0.49
CA LYS A 92 6.88 -6.46 -0.20
C LYS A 92 7.91 -7.46 0.33
N LEU A 93 7.88 -7.77 1.62
CA LEU A 93 8.85 -8.66 2.26
C LEU A 93 8.41 -10.13 2.24
N VAL A 94 7.12 -10.39 2.45
CA VAL A 94 6.61 -11.76 2.54
C VAL A 94 6.14 -12.34 1.21
N GLY A 95 5.61 -11.50 0.29
CA GLY A 95 5.05 -11.92 -0.99
C GLY A 95 3.92 -12.94 -0.80
N ASP A 96 4.04 -14.08 -1.46
CA ASP A 96 3.06 -15.17 -1.46
C ASP A 96 3.20 -16.16 -0.28
N LEU A 97 4.17 -15.94 0.62
CA LEU A 97 4.43 -16.82 1.76
C LEU A 97 3.39 -16.68 2.88
N ALA A 98 2.68 -15.57 2.95
CA ALA A 98 1.66 -15.31 3.98
C ALA A 98 0.48 -14.54 3.41
N ASN A 99 -0.64 -14.56 4.16
CA ASN A 99 -1.77 -13.67 3.94
C ASN A 99 -1.64 -12.46 4.88
N VAL A 100 -1.78 -11.26 4.34
CA VAL A 100 -1.67 -10.03 5.14
C VAL A 100 -3.00 -9.30 5.16
N GLU A 101 -3.59 -9.20 6.35
CA GLU A 101 -4.80 -8.41 6.61
C GLU A 101 -4.45 -7.10 7.32
N VAL A 102 -5.38 -6.16 7.32
CA VAL A 102 -5.20 -4.85 7.95
C VAL A 102 -6.31 -4.57 8.96
N MET A 103 -5.96 -3.88 10.05
CA MET A 103 -6.93 -3.42 11.04
C MET A 103 -7.68 -2.19 10.52
N VAL A 104 -6.98 -1.11 10.23
CA VAL A 104 -7.58 0.15 9.75
C VAL A 104 -7.69 0.10 8.23
N GLY A 105 -8.91 -0.12 7.74
CA GLY A 105 -9.22 -0.18 6.31
C GLY A 105 -9.31 1.20 5.64
N PRO A 106 -9.62 1.21 4.31
CA PRO A 106 -9.70 2.45 3.54
C PRO A 106 -10.69 3.45 4.13
N GLY A 107 -10.32 4.74 4.16
CA GLY A 107 -11.15 5.83 4.63
C GLY A 107 -11.35 5.92 6.15
N MET A 108 -10.80 4.95 6.91
CA MET A 108 -10.87 4.96 8.37
C MET A 108 -9.67 5.71 8.97
N SER A 109 -9.87 6.33 10.14
CA SER A 109 -8.79 7.03 10.87
C SER A 109 -8.22 6.14 11.98
N PRO A 110 -6.88 5.93 12.05
CA PRO A 110 -6.27 5.18 13.15
C PRO A 110 -6.39 5.89 14.52
N HIS A 111 -6.75 7.18 14.55
CA HIS A 111 -6.94 7.92 15.79
C HIS A 111 -8.27 7.60 16.49
N THR A 112 -9.30 7.25 15.72
CA THR A 112 -10.67 6.97 16.22
C THR A 112 -11.13 5.54 15.93
N TYR A 113 -10.18 4.69 15.51
CA TYR A 113 -10.50 3.33 15.10
C TYR A 113 -10.85 2.43 16.28
N GLU A 114 -11.92 1.65 16.11
CA GLU A 114 -12.31 0.56 17.01
C GLU A 114 -12.49 -0.73 16.20
N PRO A 115 -11.84 -1.84 16.62
CA PRO A 115 -11.93 -3.11 15.92
C PRO A 115 -13.33 -3.70 15.95
N LEU A 116 -13.80 -4.18 14.80
CA LEU A 116 -15.07 -4.91 14.71
C LEU A 116 -14.93 -6.34 15.28
N PRO A 117 -16.00 -6.94 15.82
CA PRO A 117 -15.97 -8.31 16.36
C PRO A 117 -15.44 -9.35 15.34
N GLN A 118 -15.75 -9.20 14.06
CA GLN A 118 -15.25 -10.05 13.00
C GLN A 118 -13.72 -9.93 12.80
N GLN A 119 -13.17 -8.74 12.94
CA GLN A 119 -11.72 -8.52 12.86
C GLN A 119 -11.04 -9.13 14.09
N MET A 120 -11.62 -9.00 15.28
CA MET A 120 -11.13 -9.64 16.49
C MET A 120 -11.10 -11.17 16.35
N SER A 121 -12.12 -11.77 15.74
CA SER A 121 -12.14 -13.20 15.44
C SER A 121 -11.09 -13.62 14.41
N ARG A 122 -10.71 -12.77 13.46
CA ARG A 122 -9.68 -13.08 12.47
C ARG A 122 -8.28 -12.93 13.05
N ILE A 123 -8.00 -11.83 13.75
CA ILE A 123 -6.68 -11.57 14.35
C ILE A 123 -6.34 -12.61 15.43
N SER A 124 -7.34 -13.21 16.10
CA SER A 124 -7.11 -14.29 17.09
C SER A 124 -6.51 -15.57 16.48
N ARG A 125 -6.56 -15.72 15.15
CA ARG A 125 -5.97 -16.83 14.40
C ARG A 125 -4.65 -16.47 13.72
N ALA A 126 -4.28 -15.19 13.77
CA ALA A 126 -3.03 -14.72 13.20
C ALA A 126 -1.82 -15.16 14.03
N ARG A 127 -0.68 -15.29 13.36
CA ARG A 127 0.60 -15.57 14.02
C ARG A 127 1.35 -14.31 14.40
N LEU A 128 1.21 -13.26 13.58
CA LEU A 128 1.91 -11.98 13.75
C LEU A 128 0.91 -10.83 13.64
N PHE A 129 1.06 -9.85 14.52
CA PHE A 129 0.45 -8.54 14.40
C PHE A 129 1.55 -7.48 14.47
N PHE A 130 1.71 -6.74 13.38
CA PHE A 130 2.66 -5.63 13.31
C PHE A 130 1.97 -4.33 13.72
N THR A 131 2.56 -3.66 14.73
CA THR A 131 2.14 -2.34 15.21
C THR A 131 3.12 -1.26 14.75
N ILE A 132 2.67 -0.03 14.68
CA ILE A 132 3.43 1.12 14.16
C ILE A 132 3.49 2.30 15.13
N GLY A 133 2.74 2.26 16.24
CA GLY A 133 2.70 3.30 17.25
C GLY A 133 1.46 4.20 17.20
N VAL A 134 0.43 3.84 16.42
CA VAL A 134 -0.84 4.60 16.34
C VAL A 134 -1.72 4.40 17.58
N PRO A 135 -2.58 5.37 17.94
CA PRO A 135 -3.23 5.40 19.26
C PRO A 135 -4.08 4.18 19.61
N PHE A 136 -4.84 3.62 18.67
CA PHE A 136 -5.73 2.48 18.96
C PHE A 136 -4.99 1.22 19.41
N GLU A 137 -3.72 1.06 19.02
CA GLU A 137 -2.91 -0.12 19.29
C GLU A 137 -2.73 -0.35 20.80
N LYS A 138 -2.49 0.71 21.57
CA LYS A 138 -2.26 0.62 23.04
C LYS A 138 -3.40 -0.12 23.77
N THR A 139 -4.65 0.12 23.33
CA THR A 139 -5.83 -0.53 23.93
C THR A 139 -6.02 -1.94 23.36
N LEU A 140 -5.78 -2.10 22.05
CA LEU A 140 -5.93 -3.37 21.36
C LEU A 140 -4.89 -4.40 21.84
N GLU A 141 -3.62 -4.03 21.96
CA GLU A 141 -2.54 -4.91 22.43
C GLU A 141 -2.85 -5.54 23.78
N LYS A 142 -3.32 -4.75 24.76
CA LYS A 142 -3.71 -5.24 26.08
C LYS A 142 -4.82 -6.30 26.00
N LYS A 143 -5.80 -6.09 25.12
CA LYS A 143 -6.90 -7.06 24.90
C LYS A 143 -6.38 -8.33 24.23
N LEU A 144 -5.54 -8.20 23.19
CA LEU A 144 -4.99 -9.34 22.46
C LEU A 144 -4.06 -10.19 23.31
N GLN A 145 -3.18 -9.58 24.10
CA GLN A 145 -2.31 -10.30 25.03
C GLN A 145 -3.08 -11.18 26.03
N ALA A 146 -4.29 -10.73 26.44
CA ALA A 146 -5.13 -11.49 27.37
C ALA A 146 -5.87 -12.68 26.74
N VAL A 147 -6.20 -12.59 25.42
CA VAL A 147 -7.08 -13.57 24.77
C VAL A 147 -6.43 -14.37 23.64
N CYS A 148 -5.25 -13.95 23.16
CA CYS A 148 -4.53 -14.57 22.05
C CYS A 148 -3.05 -14.79 22.42
N PRO A 149 -2.73 -15.76 23.31
CA PRO A 149 -1.37 -15.94 23.83
C PRO A 149 -0.34 -16.34 22.75
N ASP A 150 -0.79 -16.96 21.66
CA ASP A 150 0.06 -17.40 20.54
C ASP A 150 0.31 -16.30 19.49
N LEU A 151 -0.38 -15.18 19.57
CA LEU A 151 -0.21 -14.03 18.68
C LEU A 151 1.04 -13.24 19.10
N LYS A 152 2.04 -13.21 18.23
CA LYS A 152 3.22 -12.36 18.44
C LYS A 152 2.93 -10.93 17.95
N ILE A 153 2.94 -9.97 18.86
CA ILE A 153 2.81 -8.54 18.54
C ILE A 153 4.23 -7.97 18.35
N VAL A 154 4.45 -7.31 17.23
CA VAL A 154 5.77 -6.79 16.81
C VAL A 154 5.67 -5.30 16.52
N ALA A 155 6.36 -4.49 17.30
CA ALA A 155 6.47 -3.05 17.09
C ALA A 155 7.47 -2.76 15.95
N THR A 156 6.98 -2.20 14.84
CA THR A 156 7.84 -1.88 13.68
C THR A 156 8.57 -0.55 13.83
N ASN A 157 8.17 0.26 14.78
CA ASN A 157 8.74 1.57 15.09
C ASN A 157 9.97 1.52 16.04
N HIS A 158 10.53 0.34 16.28
CA HIS A 158 11.77 0.22 17.06
C HIS A 158 12.93 0.85 16.28
N ASN A 159 13.78 1.64 16.97
CA ASN A 159 14.90 2.39 16.40
C ASN A 159 14.50 3.45 15.34
N VAL A 160 13.22 3.82 15.27
CA VAL A 160 12.78 4.96 14.45
C VAL A 160 13.20 6.25 15.14
N GLU A 161 13.66 7.22 14.36
CA GLU A 161 14.01 8.55 14.84
C GLU A 161 12.72 9.38 14.96
N TYR A 162 12.29 9.62 16.22
CA TYR A 162 11.02 10.29 16.46
C TYR A 162 11.15 11.81 16.38
N ARG A 163 10.19 12.42 15.65
CA ARG A 163 9.84 13.81 15.85
C ARG A 163 8.71 13.95 16.89
N MET A 164 8.60 15.12 17.49
CA MET A 164 7.48 15.41 18.40
C MET A 164 6.33 16.05 17.62
N MET A 165 5.09 15.76 18.03
CA MET A 165 3.92 16.48 17.51
C MET A 165 4.06 17.98 17.76
N GLU A 166 3.68 18.80 16.78
CA GLU A 166 3.67 20.25 16.94
C GLU A 166 2.60 20.66 17.96
N SER A 167 3.04 21.24 19.08
CA SER A 167 2.15 21.80 20.08
C SER A 167 1.77 23.24 19.72
N SER A 168 0.56 23.67 20.10
CA SER A 168 0.05 25.02 19.85
C SER A 168 0.77 26.14 20.59
N ASP A 169 1.65 25.82 21.51
CA ASP A 169 2.33 26.77 22.40
C ASP A 169 3.65 27.32 21.83
N GLN A 170 3.64 27.91 20.63
CA GLN A 170 4.78 28.70 20.15
C GLN A 170 4.86 30.12 20.79
N THR A 171 4.04 30.44 21.82
CA THR A 171 4.03 31.77 22.45
C THR A 171 4.74 31.84 23.79
N HIS A 172 5.30 30.76 24.31
CA HIS A 172 6.09 30.83 25.55
C HIS A 172 7.56 31.09 25.27
N VAL A 173 7.97 32.33 25.53
CA VAL A 173 9.36 32.76 25.70
C VAL A 173 10.07 31.75 26.64
N HIS A 174 11.17 31.20 26.14
CA HIS A 174 12.03 30.28 26.87
C HIS A 174 12.39 30.89 28.25
N SER A 175 11.73 30.45 29.32
CA SER A 175 12.26 30.53 30.63
C SER A 175 12.98 29.22 30.94
N GLU A 176 14.26 29.28 31.27
CA GLU A 176 15.19 28.15 31.44
C GLU A 176 14.83 27.15 32.58
N SER A 177 13.60 27.15 33.10
CA SER A 177 13.21 26.29 34.19
C SER A 177 11.96 25.42 34.01
N CYS A 178 11.42 25.27 32.76
CA CYS A 178 10.25 24.43 32.52
C CYS A 178 10.66 23.06 31.93
N THR A 179 10.85 22.08 32.81
CA THR A 179 11.13 20.67 32.49
C THR A 179 9.88 19.86 32.11
N HIS A 180 8.79 20.47 31.61
CA HIS A 180 7.56 19.78 31.25
C HIS A 180 6.98 20.31 29.95
N GLY A 181 7.35 19.67 28.85
CA GLY A 181 6.84 19.96 27.51
C GLY A 181 7.29 18.94 26.48
N HIS A 182 7.38 17.68 26.87
CA HIS A 182 7.54 16.61 25.89
C HIS A 182 6.16 16.34 25.28
N GLY A 183 5.90 16.90 24.09
CA GLY A 183 4.76 16.52 23.27
C GLY A 183 4.75 14.98 23.04
N GLU A 184 3.64 14.42 22.66
CA GLU A 184 3.62 13.01 22.29
C GLU A 184 4.45 12.79 21.00
N PRO A 185 5.17 11.65 20.87
CA PRO A 185 5.84 11.30 19.63
C PRO A 185 4.85 11.28 18.45
N ASP A 186 5.25 11.88 17.34
CA ASP A 186 4.46 11.85 16.11
C ASP A 186 4.45 10.42 15.55
N PRO A 187 3.28 9.75 15.42
CA PRO A 187 3.20 8.37 14.97
C PRO A 187 3.33 8.21 13.44
N HIS A 188 3.31 9.29 12.65
CA HIS A 188 3.18 9.25 11.18
C HIS A 188 4.50 8.93 10.45
N ILE A 189 5.28 8.02 11.03
CA ILE A 189 6.62 7.61 10.58
C ILE A 189 6.65 7.00 9.17
N TRP A 190 5.52 6.48 8.67
CA TRP A 190 5.45 5.84 7.35
C TRP A 190 5.51 6.83 6.19
N LEU A 191 5.36 8.13 6.43
CA LEU A 191 5.42 9.16 5.38
C LEU A 191 6.85 9.62 5.03
N ASP A 192 7.86 9.11 5.73
CA ASP A 192 9.27 9.23 5.35
C ASP A 192 9.82 7.90 4.87
N PRO A 193 10.21 7.75 3.58
CA PRO A 193 10.79 6.52 3.06
C PRO A 193 12.01 5.99 3.85
N HIS A 194 12.80 6.86 4.48
CA HIS A 194 13.93 6.42 5.31
C HIS A 194 13.47 5.77 6.62
N GLN A 195 12.41 6.30 7.24
CA GLN A 195 11.83 5.64 8.42
C GLN A 195 11.16 4.31 8.05
N VAL A 196 10.66 4.20 6.81
CA VAL A 196 10.14 2.92 6.29
C VAL A 196 11.25 1.89 6.09
N MET A 197 12.47 2.28 5.72
CA MET A 197 13.61 1.34 5.66
C MET A 197 13.89 0.72 7.05
N VAL A 198 13.81 1.53 8.13
CA VAL A 198 13.97 1.02 9.50
C VAL A 198 12.84 0.04 9.85
N GLN A 199 11.60 0.41 9.54
CA GLN A 199 10.43 -0.47 9.75
C GLN A 199 10.56 -1.77 8.95
N ALA A 200 11.03 -1.71 7.70
CA ALA A 200 11.23 -2.89 6.85
C ALA A 200 12.23 -3.88 7.46
N VAL A 201 13.30 -3.38 8.09
CA VAL A 201 14.26 -4.23 8.83
C VAL A 201 13.55 -4.92 10.00
N ASN A 202 12.80 -4.19 10.83
CA ASN A 202 12.08 -4.76 11.98
C ASN A 202 11.05 -5.82 11.55
N ILE A 203 10.33 -5.56 10.46
CA ILE A 203 9.39 -6.52 9.86
C ILE A 203 10.14 -7.77 9.38
N ALA A 204 11.24 -7.60 8.63
CA ALA A 204 12.01 -8.71 8.08
C ALA A 204 12.61 -9.60 9.17
N GLU A 205 13.11 -9.04 10.26
CA GLU A 205 13.62 -9.84 11.40
C GLU A 205 12.51 -10.70 11.99
N ALA A 206 11.34 -10.13 12.26
CA ALA A 206 10.21 -10.90 12.79
C ALA A 206 9.72 -11.98 11.81
N LEU A 207 9.71 -11.70 10.51
CA LEU A 207 9.38 -12.68 9.47
C LEU A 207 10.39 -13.82 9.43
N LYS A 208 11.70 -13.54 9.48
CA LYS A 208 12.78 -14.54 9.49
C LYS A 208 12.74 -15.46 10.71
N GLU A 209 12.33 -14.93 11.87
CA GLU A 209 12.13 -15.74 13.08
C GLU A 209 10.93 -16.71 12.97
N ASN A 210 9.86 -16.28 12.30
CA ASN A 210 8.65 -17.07 12.16
C ASN A 210 8.60 -17.94 10.90
N MET A 211 9.50 -17.69 9.94
CA MET A 211 9.65 -18.44 8.68
C MET A 211 11.13 -18.73 8.39
N PRO A 212 11.83 -19.52 9.23
CA PRO A 212 13.29 -19.71 9.10
C PRO A 212 13.71 -20.35 7.78
N ASP A 213 12.85 -21.17 7.17
CA ASP A 213 13.11 -21.81 5.87
C ASP A 213 13.12 -20.79 4.70
N HIS A 214 12.53 -19.61 4.90
CA HIS A 214 12.42 -18.54 3.91
C HIS A 214 13.37 -17.36 4.19
N ARG A 215 14.29 -17.50 5.15
CA ARG A 215 15.22 -16.42 5.57
C ARG A 215 15.91 -15.73 4.41
N SER A 216 16.59 -16.48 3.54
CA SER A 216 17.32 -15.90 2.41
C SER A 216 16.41 -15.17 1.41
N GLN A 217 15.19 -15.66 1.22
CA GLN A 217 14.21 -15.01 0.34
C GLN A 217 13.73 -13.69 0.93
N ILE A 218 13.47 -13.64 2.24
CA ILE A 218 13.08 -12.42 2.95
C ILE A 218 14.23 -11.40 2.92
N GLU A 219 15.47 -11.82 3.13
CA GLU A 219 16.66 -10.96 3.04
C GLU A 219 16.84 -10.35 1.64
N ALA A 220 16.68 -11.15 0.58
CA ALA A 220 16.75 -10.65 -0.79
C ALA A 220 15.63 -9.62 -1.08
N ARG A 221 14.42 -9.88 -0.60
CA ARG A 221 13.29 -8.94 -0.74
C ARG A 221 13.52 -7.65 0.06
N LEU A 222 14.07 -7.74 1.27
CA LEU A 222 14.44 -6.57 2.06
C LEU A 222 15.47 -5.70 1.33
N ALA A 223 16.50 -6.30 0.76
CA ALA A 223 17.52 -5.58 0.00
C ALA A 223 16.89 -4.85 -1.21
N SER A 224 16.04 -5.55 -1.98
CA SER A 224 15.32 -4.94 -3.11
C SER A 224 14.40 -3.79 -2.66
N PHE A 225 13.61 -4.00 -1.62
CA PHE A 225 12.67 -3.00 -1.11
C PHE A 225 13.39 -1.75 -0.57
N THR A 226 14.54 -1.93 0.09
CA THR A 226 15.38 -0.81 0.56
C THR A 226 15.89 0.03 -0.62
N ILE A 227 16.31 -0.61 -1.72
CA ILE A 227 16.73 0.10 -2.95
C ILE A 227 15.55 0.87 -3.55
N GLU A 228 14.37 0.26 -3.64
CA GLU A 228 13.16 0.90 -4.15
C GLU A 228 12.75 2.13 -3.30
N LEU A 229 12.86 2.03 -1.96
CA LEU A 229 12.60 3.14 -1.05
C LEU A 229 13.60 4.29 -1.19
N GLN A 230 14.89 3.98 -1.40
CA GLN A 230 15.90 4.99 -1.67
C GLN A 230 15.63 5.72 -2.98
N GLN A 231 15.34 4.97 -4.04
CA GLN A 231 14.98 5.54 -5.34
C GLN A 231 13.75 6.44 -5.26
N LEU A 232 12.72 5.99 -4.52
CA LEU A 232 11.55 6.83 -4.27
C LEU A 232 11.93 8.12 -3.53
N SER A 233 12.73 8.04 -2.47
CA SER A 233 13.17 9.21 -1.71
C SER A 233 13.91 10.22 -2.59
N ASP A 234 14.81 9.76 -3.45
CA ASP A 234 15.57 10.62 -4.38
C ASP A 234 14.66 11.26 -5.44
N GLU A 235 13.69 10.51 -5.97
CA GLU A 235 12.69 11.01 -6.90
C GLU A 235 11.82 12.10 -6.26
N LEU A 236 11.31 11.86 -5.04
CA LEU A 236 10.49 12.84 -4.31
C LEU A 236 11.28 14.10 -3.98
N ALA A 237 12.55 13.98 -3.60
CA ALA A 237 13.43 15.13 -3.37
C ALA A 237 13.58 15.99 -4.62
N GLY A 238 13.74 15.38 -5.80
CA GLY A 238 13.76 16.09 -7.07
C GLY A 238 12.46 16.84 -7.41
N ILE A 239 11.30 16.20 -7.16
CA ILE A 239 9.98 16.80 -7.38
C ILE A 239 9.75 18.00 -6.46
N LEU A 240 10.22 17.93 -5.22
CA LEU A 240 9.95 18.92 -4.17
C LEU A 240 11.04 20.01 -4.05
N GLU A 241 12.19 19.86 -4.67
CA GLU A 241 13.28 20.86 -4.61
C GLU A 241 12.83 22.30 -5.00
N PRO A 242 11.93 22.53 -6.01
CA PRO A 242 11.45 23.88 -6.35
C PRO A 242 10.65 24.56 -5.26
N VAL A 243 10.11 23.81 -4.28
CA VAL A 243 9.23 24.32 -3.21
C VAL A 243 9.86 24.18 -1.82
N LYS A 244 11.12 23.84 -1.74
CA LYS A 244 11.89 23.72 -0.50
C LYS A 244 11.82 24.99 0.35
N GLY A 245 11.66 24.84 1.66
CA GLY A 245 11.48 25.93 2.61
C GLY A 245 10.08 26.52 2.68
N GLN A 246 9.17 26.13 1.78
CA GLN A 246 7.79 26.61 1.77
C GLN A 246 6.93 25.88 2.81
N THR A 247 5.81 26.52 3.18
CA THR A 247 4.87 26.00 4.17
C THR A 247 3.74 25.25 3.47
N MET A 248 3.55 24.00 3.86
CA MET A 248 2.46 23.11 3.47
C MET A 248 1.37 23.17 4.56
N LEU A 249 0.22 23.81 4.25
CA LEU A 249 -0.93 23.80 5.15
C LEU A 249 -1.72 22.51 4.98
N VAL A 250 -1.80 21.71 6.03
CA VAL A 250 -2.55 20.46 6.09
C VAL A 250 -3.72 20.58 7.07
N PHE A 251 -4.77 19.76 6.90
CA PHE A 251 -5.85 19.75 7.87
C PHE A 251 -5.40 19.06 9.16
N HIS A 252 -5.00 17.79 9.09
CA HIS A 252 -4.43 17.02 10.20
C HIS A 252 -2.90 16.95 10.10
N PRO A 253 -2.13 17.07 11.20
CA PRO A 253 -0.67 17.17 11.19
C PRO A 253 0.04 15.83 10.95
N ALA A 254 -0.32 15.11 9.86
CA ALA A 254 0.27 13.81 9.54
C ALA A 254 1.60 13.89 8.78
N PHE A 255 1.91 15.01 8.13
CA PHE A 255 2.99 15.11 7.15
C PHE A 255 4.31 15.67 7.72
N GLY A 256 4.49 15.63 9.03
CA GLY A 256 5.68 16.18 9.68
C GLY A 256 6.98 15.52 9.19
N TYR A 257 7.05 14.19 9.19
CA TYR A 257 8.22 13.45 8.70
C TYR A 257 8.47 13.68 7.20
N PHE A 258 7.41 13.74 6.39
CA PHE A 258 7.52 14.09 4.98
C PHE A 258 8.08 15.51 4.78
N ALA A 259 7.55 16.47 5.52
CA ALA A 259 8.01 17.85 5.44
C ALA A 259 9.48 17.98 5.84
N ASP A 260 9.88 17.40 6.97
CA ASP A 260 11.26 17.41 7.45
C ASP A 260 12.22 16.75 6.44
N ARG A 261 11.84 15.60 5.87
CA ARG A 261 12.64 14.86 4.88
C ARG A 261 12.92 15.68 3.63
N PHE A 262 11.94 16.42 3.13
CA PHE A 262 12.04 17.13 1.86
C PHE A 262 12.23 18.65 2.02
N GLY A 263 12.53 19.10 3.23
CA GLY A 263 12.84 20.51 3.51
C GLY A 263 11.65 21.45 3.41
N LEU A 264 10.44 20.95 3.62
CA LEU A 264 9.21 21.73 3.74
C LEU A 264 8.93 22.09 5.20
N LYS A 265 7.93 22.96 5.43
CA LYS A 265 7.38 23.24 6.75
C LYS A 265 5.93 22.79 6.79
N GLN A 266 5.56 22.01 7.80
CA GLN A 266 4.15 21.68 8.05
C GLN A 266 3.50 22.80 8.86
N LEU A 267 2.26 23.17 8.48
CA LEU A 267 1.36 23.96 9.31
C LEU A 267 0.02 23.24 9.31
N ALA A 268 -0.54 22.96 10.48
CA ALA A 268 -1.79 22.21 10.60
C ALA A 268 -2.96 23.10 10.99
N VAL A 269 -4.16 22.73 10.52
CA VAL A 269 -5.43 23.34 10.99
C VAL A 269 -5.81 22.75 12.33
N GLU A 270 -5.78 21.44 12.44
CA GLU A 270 -6.10 20.69 13.64
C GLU A 270 -4.99 20.82 14.69
N ILE A 271 -5.36 20.97 15.94
CA ILE A 271 -4.46 21.11 17.07
C ILE A 271 -4.76 19.98 18.05
N GLU A 272 -3.77 19.13 18.34
CA GLU A 272 -3.89 18.01 19.29
C GLU A 272 -5.11 17.10 19.03
N GLY A 273 -5.39 16.82 17.74
CA GLY A 273 -6.51 15.97 17.33
C GLY A 273 -7.88 16.64 17.46
N LYS A 274 -7.95 17.97 17.60
CA LYS A 274 -9.21 18.74 17.73
C LYS A 274 -9.27 19.87 16.73
N GLU A 275 -10.46 20.20 16.29
CA GLU A 275 -10.69 21.42 15.51
C GLU A 275 -10.32 22.66 16.35
N PRO A 276 -9.64 23.66 15.72
CA PRO A 276 -9.24 24.86 16.45
C PRO A 276 -10.44 25.66 16.92
N GLY A 277 -10.34 26.24 18.11
CA GLY A 277 -11.32 27.21 18.60
C GLY A 277 -11.28 28.50 17.75
N PRO A 278 -12.32 29.38 17.85
CA PRO A 278 -12.44 30.56 16.99
C PRO A 278 -11.21 31.48 17.02
N ARG A 279 -10.57 31.65 18.15
CA ARG A 279 -9.36 32.47 18.29
C ARG A 279 -8.18 31.87 17.55
N GLN A 280 -7.94 30.57 17.75
CA GLN A 280 -6.84 29.82 17.10
C GLN A 280 -7.03 29.80 15.60
N LEU A 281 -8.26 29.59 15.12
CA LEU A 281 -8.59 29.64 13.70
C LEU A 281 -8.32 31.04 13.09
N ALA A 282 -8.69 32.12 13.80
CA ALA A 282 -8.41 33.47 13.36
C ALA A 282 -6.90 33.77 13.30
N GLU A 283 -6.11 33.23 14.24
CA GLU A 283 -4.65 33.34 14.24
C GLU A 283 -4.03 32.57 13.08
N LEU A 284 -4.48 31.34 12.82
CA LEU A 284 -4.08 30.52 11.68
C LEU A 284 -4.34 31.25 10.35
N ILE A 285 -5.56 31.78 10.16
CA ILE A 285 -5.93 32.51 8.96
C ILE A 285 -5.03 33.75 8.75
N ARG A 286 -4.75 34.50 9.82
CA ARG A 286 -3.82 35.64 9.73
C ARG A 286 -2.42 35.21 9.32
N LYS A 287 -1.91 34.10 9.86
CA LYS A 287 -0.60 33.53 9.51
C LYS A 287 -0.59 33.11 8.04
N CYS A 288 -1.61 32.36 7.59
CA CYS A 288 -1.73 31.95 6.19
C CYS A 288 -1.72 33.13 5.22
N ARG A 289 -2.49 34.19 5.52
CA ARG A 289 -2.51 35.41 4.70
C ARG A 289 -1.16 36.13 4.67
N LYS A 290 -0.45 36.20 5.81
CA LYS A 290 0.87 36.82 5.91
C LYS A 290 1.92 36.05 5.09
N GLU A 291 1.82 34.74 5.05
CA GLU A 291 2.75 33.85 4.34
C GLU A 291 2.29 33.53 2.90
N ASN A 292 1.20 34.14 2.42
CA ASN A 292 0.59 33.88 1.11
C ASN A 292 0.24 32.40 0.87
N ILE A 293 -0.25 31.74 1.89
CA ILE A 293 -0.71 30.35 1.80
C ILE A 293 -2.16 30.35 1.29
N HIS A 294 -2.37 29.73 0.13
CA HIS A 294 -3.67 29.64 -0.56
C HIS A 294 -4.14 28.21 -0.79
N LEU A 295 -3.42 27.22 -0.30
CA LEU A 295 -3.80 25.82 -0.46
C LEU A 295 -3.83 25.11 0.89
N ILE A 296 -4.86 24.30 1.09
CA ILE A 296 -4.97 23.38 2.19
C ILE A 296 -5.03 21.95 1.67
N PHE A 297 -4.14 21.09 2.17
CA PHE A 297 -4.14 19.67 1.87
C PHE A 297 -4.98 18.93 2.89
N VAL A 298 -5.96 18.16 2.42
CA VAL A 298 -6.96 17.50 3.28
C VAL A 298 -6.93 16.01 3.06
N GLN A 299 -6.89 15.29 4.17
CA GLN A 299 -6.93 13.84 4.19
C GLN A 299 -8.39 13.35 4.10
N GLN A 300 -8.61 12.22 3.41
CA GLN A 300 -9.93 11.62 3.19
C GLN A 300 -10.69 11.29 4.49
N GLN A 301 -9.97 11.09 5.59
CA GLN A 301 -10.49 10.73 6.91
C GLN A 301 -11.18 11.90 7.62
N PHE A 302 -11.07 13.12 7.10
CA PHE A 302 -11.57 14.33 7.75
C PHE A 302 -12.68 15.02 6.95
N PRO A 303 -13.60 15.76 7.63
CA PRO A 303 -14.70 16.45 6.96
C PRO A 303 -14.19 17.56 6.02
N VAL A 304 -14.50 17.47 4.74
CA VAL A 304 -14.13 18.47 3.73
C VAL A 304 -14.76 19.84 4.03
N ALA A 305 -15.89 19.88 4.72
CA ALA A 305 -16.60 21.12 5.06
C ALA A 305 -15.75 22.06 5.93
N ALA A 306 -15.07 21.53 6.96
CA ALA A 306 -14.19 22.32 7.82
C ALA A 306 -12.99 22.89 7.04
N ALA A 307 -12.42 22.08 6.16
CA ALA A 307 -11.33 22.52 5.29
C ALA A 307 -11.75 23.61 4.29
N ASN A 308 -12.95 23.50 3.72
CA ASN A 308 -13.50 24.52 2.81
C ASN A 308 -13.65 25.87 3.51
N THR A 309 -14.13 25.88 4.78
CA THR A 309 -14.23 27.10 5.58
C THR A 309 -12.89 27.81 5.72
N VAL A 310 -11.82 27.05 5.97
CA VAL A 310 -10.46 27.61 6.04
C VAL A 310 -9.98 28.09 4.67
N ALA A 311 -10.20 27.29 3.63
CA ALA A 311 -9.81 27.65 2.26
C ALA A 311 -10.47 28.93 1.79
N GLU A 312 -11.78 29.11 2.02
CA GLU A 312 -12.50 30.35 1.71
C GLU A 312 -11.93 31.55 2.47
N ALA A 313 -11.62 31.37 3.76
CA ALA A 313 -11.07 32.44 4.59
C ALA A 313 -9.68 32.90 4.16
N ILE A 314 -8.90 32.04 3.49
CA ILE A 314 -7.55 32.38 2.94
C ILE A 314 -7.61 32.68 1.43
N ASN A 315 -8.78 32.77 0.82
CA ASN A 315 -8.98 32.90 -0.64
C ASN A 315 -8.22 31.78 -1.40
N GLY A 316 -8.33 30.58 -0.93
CA GLY A 316 -7.57 29.42 -1.39
C GLY A 316 -8.42 28.26 -1.89
N ALA A 317 -7.79 27.13 -2.07
CA ALA A 317 -8.43 25.89 -2.53
C ALA A 317 -8.03 24.68 -1.68
N VAL A 318 -8.90 23.66 -1.69
CA VAL A 318 -8.67 22.37 -1.03
C VAL A 318 -8.06 21.40 -2.03
N VAL A 319 -7.01 20.69 -1.62
CA VAL A 319 -6.35 19.63 -2.39
C VAL A 319 -6.42 18.33 -1.58
N PRO A 320 -7.12 17.29 -2.08
CA PRO A 320 -7.20 16.03 -1.37
C PRO A 320 -5.87 15.27 -1.48
N ILE A 321 -5.41 14.71 -0.37
CA ILE A 321 -4.28 13.79 -0.27
C ILE A 321 -4.63 12.68 0.73
N ASP A 322 -4.04 11.49 0.55
CA ASP A 322 -4.30 10.36 1.44
C ASP A 322 -2.99 9.84 2.06
N PRO A 323 -2.76 10.03 3.37
CA PRO A 323 -1.57 9.49 4.03
C PRO A 323 -1.64 7.97 4.25
N LEU A 324 -2.81 7.35 4.02
CA LEU A 324 -3.07 5.94 4.36
C LEU A 324 -3.34 5.05 3.13
N ALA A 325 -3.09 5.53 1.92
CA ALA A 325 -3.30 4.72 0.72
C ALA A 325 -2.39 3.48 0.70
N GLU A 326 -2.95 2.34 0.25
CA GLU A 326 -2.24 1.06 0.18
C GLU A 326 -1.11 1.08 -0.86
N ASP A 327 -1.34 1.67 -2.04
CA ASP A 327 -0.30 1.84 -3.06
C ASP A 327 0.68 2.95 -2.63
N TYR A 328 1.57 2.59 -1.72
CA TYR A 328 2.49 3.51 -1.05
C TYR A 328 3.34 4.34 -2.01
N PHE A 329 3.96 3.70 -2.99
CA PHE A 329 4.89 4.38 -3.91
C PHE A 329 4.19 5.40 -4.80
N ASN A 330 3.10 5.01 -5.47
CA ASN A 330 2.36 5.91 -6.34
C ASN A 330 1.66 7.01 -5.55
N ASN A 331 1.22 6.71 -4.33
CA ASN A 331 0.62 7.70 -3.46
C ASN A 331 1.62 8.79 -3.02
N LEU A 332 2.83 8.44 -2.60
CA LEU A 332 3.84 9.46 -2.25
C LEU A 332 4.26 10.31 -3.46
N ARG A 333 4.36 9.72 -4.65
CA ARG A 333 4.57 10.47 -5.90
C ARG A 333 3.44 11.46 -6.17
N TYR A 334 2.19 11.00 -6.01
CA TYR A 334 1.02 11.85 -6.16
C TYR A 334 1.03 13.01 -5.16
N ILE A 335 1.30 12.73 -3.89
CA ILE A 335 1.40 13.75 -2.84
C ILE A 335 2.49 14.77 -3.18
N ALA A 336 3.70 14.31 -3.53
CA ALA A 336 4.80 15.19 -3.89
C ALA A 336 4.47 16.08 -5.10
N ALA A 337 3.88 15.50 -6.15
CA ALA A 337 3.46 16.25 -7.33
C ALA A 337 2.36 17.27 -7.01
N ALA A 338 1.37 16.90 -6.17
CA ALA A 338 0.31 17.80 -5.73
C ALA A 338 0.85 18.96 -4.90
N VAL A 339 1.78 18.69 -3.98
CA VAL A 339 2.45 19.70 -3.15
C VAL A 339 3.30 20.63 -4.00
N SER A 340 4.18 20.09 -4.86
CA SER A 340 5.02 20.86 -5.76
C SER A 340 4.21 21.78 -6.68
N LYS A 341 3.19 21.21 -7.36
CA LYS A 341 2.29 21.99 -8.23
C LYS A 341 1.52 23.06 -7.47
N GLY A 342 1.06 22.71 -6.27
CA GLY A 342 0.26 23.60 -5.45
C GLY A 342 1.06 24.79 -4.91
N LEU A 343 2.27 24.54 -4.42
CA LEU A 343 3.12 25.58 -3.85
C LEU A 343 3.89 26.41 -4.90
N THR A 344 4.09 25.89 -6.12
CA THR A 344 4.73 26.65 -7.21
C THR A 344 3.79 27.70 -7.82
N LYS A 345 2.46 27.49 -7.78
CA LYS A 345 1.47 28.47 -8.26
C LYS A 345 1.29 29.57 -7.22
N LYS A 346 2.13 30.60 -7.28
CA LYS A 346 1.95 31.88 -6.54
C LYS A 346 1.14 32.85 -7.35
#